data_acf342ad073c10c0f0d503f60c20d44c
#
_entry.id   acf342ad073c10c0f0d503f60c20d44c
#
_cell.length_a   1.000
_cell.length_b   1.000
_cell.length_c   1.000
_cell.angle_alpha   90.00
_cell.angle_beta   90.00
_cell.angle_gamma   90.00
#
_symmetry.space_group_name_H-M   'P 1'
#
loop_
_entity.id
_entity.type
_entity.pdbx_description
1 polymer ?
#
loop_
_entity_poly.entity_id
_entity_poly.type
_entity_poly.pdbx_seq_one_letter_code
_entity_poly.pdbx_strand_id
1 'polypeptide(L)'
;TDALAARCRDINPDVRLHLICARYDAPHREDFFTARYDYIIDAIDTVSSKLDLIETAHARGIPILSAMGTGNKTDPTKLCITDLSKTVNCSLARVMRKELRERGIKHLRVVYSPELPAKPEALEAPPPGRRSVPASLVWVPGCAGLMMAGDVILTLAGYEKEKEGGSQ
;
A
#
# COMPACT_ATOMS: atom_id res chain seq x y z
N THR A 1 10.83 0.48 -13.92
CA THR A 1 11.60 -0.49 -13.12
C THR A 1 13.08 -0.19 -13.17
N ASP A 2 13.71 -0.03 -14.35
CA ASP A 2 15.17 0.07 -14.51
C ASP A 2 15.82 1.23 -13.75
N ALA A 3 15.22 2.43 -13.79
CA ALA A 3 15.72 3.60 -13.06
C ALA A 3 15.75 3.36 -11.53
N LEU A 4 14.72 2.70 -10.98
CA LEU A 4 14.70 2.34 -9.55
C LEU A 4 15.71 1.26 -9.24
N ALA A 5 15.88 0.28 -10.13
CA ALA A 5 16.87 -0.77 -9.96
C ALA A 5 18.30 -0.22 -9.94
N ALA A 6 18.62 0.73 -10.83
CA ALA A 6 19.91 1.43 -10.82
C ALA A 6 20.15 2.12 -9.46
N ARG A 7 19.16 2.87 -8.96
CA ARG A 7 19.29 3.52 -7.65
C ARG A 7 19.43 2.54 -6.49
N CYS A 8 18.74 1.41 -6.51
CA CYS A 8 18.91 0.39 -5.49
C CYS A 8 20.33 -0.16 -5.46
N ARG A 9 20.94 -0.41 -6.64
CA ARG A 9 22.32 -0.88 -6.76
C ARG A 9 23.35 0.18 -6.36
N ASP A 10 23.05 1.46 -6.60
CA ASP A 10 23.90 2.57 -6.13
C ASP A 10 23.94 2.63 -4.59
N ILE A 11 22.83 2.32 -3.93
CA ILE A 11 22.72 2.32 -2.46
C ILE A 11 23.33 1.05 -1.87
N ASN A 12 23.03 -0.11 -2.45
CA ASN A 12 23.54 -1.40 -2.04
C ASN A 12 23.93 -2.23 -3.27
N PRO A 13 25.22 -2.31 -3.62
CA PRO A 13 25.69 -3.09 -4.77
C PRO A 13 25.37 -4.59 -4.69
N ASP A 14 25.23 -5.14 -3.48
CA ASP A 14 24.96 -6.56 -3.25
C ASP A 14 23.46 -6.90 -3.26
N VAL A 15 22.59 -5.91 -3.48
CA VAL A 15 21.14 -6.15 -3.50
C VAL A 15 20.75 -7.08 -4.66
N ARG A 16 20.00 -8.12 -4.34
CA ARG A 16 19.43 -9.01 -5.34
C ARG A 16 18.06 -8.50 -5.78
N LEU A 17 17.96 -8.07 -7.03
CA LEU A 17 16.74 -7.52 -7.62
C LEU A 17 16.17 -8.50 -8.63
N HIS A 18 14.89 -8.80 -8.50
CA HIS A 18 14.09 -9.47 -9.51
C HIS A 18 13.08 -8.46 -10.07
N LEU A 19 13.30 -8.01 -11.29
CA LEU A 19 12.51 -6.96 -11.92
C LEU A 19 11.45 -7.59 -12.83
N ILE A 20 10.19 -7.29 -12.57
CA ILE A 20 9.06 -7.71 -13.40
C ILE A 20 8.43 -6.45 -13.99
N CYS A 21 8.65 -6.22 -15.28
CA CYS A 21 8.07 -5.09 -16.01
C CYS A 21 6.76 -5.51 -16.66
N ALA A 22 5.77 -5.83 -15.82
CA ALA A 22 4.45 -6.26 -16.26
C ALA A 22 3.37 -5.72 -15.30
N ARG A 23 2.13 -5.72 -15.75
CA ARG A 23 0.98 -5.41 -14.92
C ARG A 23 0.60 -6.65 -14.10
N TYR A 24 0.42 -6.47 -12.80
CA TYR A 24 -0.14 -7.51 -11.93
C TYR A 24 -1.66 -7.59 -12.13
N ASP A 25 -2.16 -8.77 -12.42
CA ASP A 25 -3.57 -9.14 -12.41
C ASP A 25 -3.75 -10.64 -12.13
N ALA A 26 -4.99 -11.09 -11.91
CA ALA A 26 -5.27 -12.46 -11.55
C ALA A 26 -4.78 -13.51 -12.57
N PRO A 27 -4.92 -13.32 -13.91
CA PRO A 27 -4.42 -14.27 -14.88
C PRO A 27 -2.89 -14.45 -14.87
N HIS A 28 -2.13 -13.38 -14.57
CA HIS A 28 -0.68 -13.38 -14.58
C HIS A 28 -0.06 -13.45 -13.17
N ARG A 29 -0.86 -13.77 -12.16
CA ARG A 29 -0.44 -13.82 -10.76
C ARG A 29 0.83 -14.63 -10.54
N GLU A 30 0.91 -15.81 -11.13
CA GLU A 30 2.01 -16.74 -10.89
C GLU A 30 3.35 -16.23 -11.43
N ASP A 31 3.35 -15.34 -12.41
CA ASP A 31 4.56 -14.68 -12.92
C ASP A 31 5.25 -13.82 -11.86
N PHE A 32 4.49 -13.39 -10.84
CA PHE A 32 4.98 -12.57 -9.73
C PHE A 32 5.34 -13.37 -8.48
N PHE A 33 4.87 -14.61 -8.39
CA PHE A 33 5.13 -15.49 -7.23
C PHE A 33 6.13 -16.60 -7.56
N THR A 34 7.24 -16.22 -8.18
CA THR A 34 8.30 -17.13 -8.65
C THR A 34 9.28 -17.56 -7.56
N ALA A 35 9.19 -16.96 -6.37
CA ALA A 35 10.06 -17.24 -5.23
C ALA A 35 9.25 -17.23 -3.92
N ARG A 36 9.88 -17.65 -2.83
CA ARG A 36 9.36 -17.44 -1.49
C ARG A 36 9.59 -16.00 -1.06
N TYR A 37 8.54 -15.33 -0.60
CA TYR A 37 8.62 -13.97 -0.07
C TYR A 37 8.36 -13.97 1.43
N ASP A 38 9.15 -13.23 2.16
CA ASP A 38 8.99 -13.05 3.61
C ASP A 38 8.00 -11.94 3.93
N TYR A 39 7.77 -11.00 3.00
CA TYR A 39 6.84 -9.90 3.16
C TYR A 39 6.43 -9.31 1.81
N ILE A 40 5.22 -8.79 1.71
CA ILE A 40 4.71 -8.07 0.53
C ILE A 40 4.37 -6.63 0.92
N ILE A 41 4.85 -5.66 0.12
CA ILE A 41 4.37 -4.28 0.16
C ILE A 41 3.48 -4.04 -1.06
N ASP A 42 2.22 -3.74 -0.80
CA ASP A 42 1.23 -3.47 -1.85
C ASP A 42 1.02 -1.96 -2.01
N ALA A 43 1.41 -1.43 -3.15
CA ALA A 43 1.18 -0.05 -3.56
C ALA A 43 0.36 0.05 -4.87
N ILE A 44 -0.40 -0.99 -5.21
CA ILE A 44 -1.25 -1.05 -6.40
C ILE A 44 -2.46 -0.10 -6.22
N ASP A 45 -2.80 0.67 -7.26
CA ASP A 45 -3.98 1.57 -7.25
C ASP A 45 -5.26 0.89 -7.80
N THR A 46 -5.12 -0.14 -8.64
CA THR A 46 -6.25 -0.86 -9.23
C THR A 46 -6.89 -1.81 -8.20
N VAL A 47 -8.16 -1.57 -7.86
CA VAL A 47 -8.88 -2.32 -6.82
C VAL A 47 -8.89 -3.83 -7.06
N SER A 48 -9.18 -4.28 -8.28
CA SER A 48 -9.20 -5.72 -8.60
C SER A 48 -7.85 -6.40 -8.39
N SER A 49 -6.77 -5.78 -8.87
CA SER A 49 -5.40 -6.30 -8.70
C SER A 49 -4.97 -6.28 -7.22
N LYS A 50 -5.33 -5.21 -6.50
CA LYS A 50 -5.06 -5.10 -5.06
C LYS A 50 -5.79 -6.19 -4.25
N LEU A 51 -7.05 -6.45 -4.55
CA LEU A 51 -7.83 -7.51 -3.92
C LEU A 51 -7.19 -8.88 -4.17
N ASP A 52 -6.88 -9.19 -5.43
CA ASP A 52 -6.25 -10.44 -5.81
C ASP A 52 -4.89 -10.66 -5.12
N LEU A 53 -4.05 -9.62 -5.05
CA LEU A 53 -2.77 -9.70 -4.36
C LEU A 53 -2.94 -9.97 -2.85
N ILE A 54 -3.89 -9.31 -2.20
CA ILE A 54 -4.17 -9.50 -0.77
C ILE A 54 -4.72 -10.89 -0.50
N GLU A 55 -5.66 -11.38 -1.31
CA GLU A 55 -6.20 -12.75 -1.21
C GLU A 55 -5.10 -13.79 -1.39
N THR A 56 -4.23 -13.58 -2.37
CA THR A 56 -3.10 -14.47 -2.65
C THR A 56 -2.10 -14.49 -1.50
N ALA A 57 -1.74 -13.32 -0.96
CA ALA A 57 -0.86 -13.21 0.19
C ALA A 57 -1.45 -13.93 1.41
N HIS A 58 -2.74 -13.71 1.68
CA HIS A 58 -3.45 -14.36 2.78
C HIS A 58 -3.49 -15.89 2.62
N ALA A 59 -3.84 -16.39 1.42
CA ALA A 59 -3.90 -17.82 1.13
C ALA A 59 -2.52 -18.50 1.25
N ARG A 60 -1.44 -17.77 0.97
CA ARG A 60 -0.05 -18.27 1.05
C ARG A 60 0.60 -18.03 2.42
N GLY A 61 -0.09 -17.39 3.36
CA GLY A 61 0.43 -17.05 4.68
C GLY A 61 1.59 -16.03 4.63
N ILE A 62 1.64 -15.18 3.59
CA ILE A 62 2.68 -14.16 3.44
C ILE A 62 2.18 -12.85 4.08
N PRO A 63 2.92 -12.27 5.05
CA PRO A 63 2.58 -10.97 5.61
C PRO A 63 2.51 -9.90 4.52
N ILE A 64 1.52 -9.00 4.61
CA ILE A 64 1.32 -7.94 3.65
C ILE A 64 0.97 -6.62 4.33
N LEU A 65 1.57 -5.52 3.87
CA LEU A 65 1.21 -4.15 4.21
C LEU A 65 0.73 -3.43 2.96
N SER A 66 -0.52 -2.95 2.98
CA SER A 66 -1.17 -2.37 1.80
C SER A 66 -1.35 -0.86 1.94
N ALA A 67 -0.94 -0.10 0.92
CA ALA A 67 -1.20 1.34 0.86
C ALA A 67 -2.66 1.62 0.49
N MET A 68 -3.33 2.47 1.28
CA MET A 68 -4.62 3.02 0.92
C MET A 68 -4.48 4.34 0.15
N GLY A 69 -5.59 5.00 -0.18
CA GLY A 69 -5.56 6.22 -0.98
C GLY A 69 -4.86 7.38 -0.28
N THR A 70 -3.86 7.94 -0.94
CA THR A 70 -3.14 9.16 -0.53
C THR A 70 -3.55 10.40 -1.36
N GLY A 71 -4.38 10.22 -2.39
CA GLY A 71 -4.90 11.32 -3.20
C GLY A 71 -5.80 12.26 -2.41
N ASN A 72 -5.77 13.55 -2.77
CA ASN A 72 -6.51 14.63 -2.12
C ASN A 72 -6.17 14.80 -0.63
N LYS A 73 -4.96 14.42 -0.23
CA LYS A 73 -4.39 14.59 1.11
C LYS A 73 -3.23 15.58 1.05
N THR A 74 -3.05 16.35 2.10
CA THR A 74 -2.06 17.44 2.14
C THR A 74 -1.07 17.31 3.28
N ASP A 75 -1.48 16.66 4.36
CA ASP A 75 -0.72 16.56 5.60
C ASP A 75 -0.12 15.15 5.80
N PRO A 76 1.18 14.96 5.53
CA PRO A 76 1.81 13.66 5.70
C PRO A 76 1.95 13.24 7.17
N THR A 77 1.84 14.17 8.12
CA THR A 77 1.93 13.85 9.56
C THR A 77 0.72 13.06 10.07
N LYS A 78 -0.38 13.08 9.32
CA LYS A 78 -1.58 12.30 9.61
C LYS A 78 -1.53 10.87 9.08
N LEU A 79 -0.49 10.51 8.34
CA LEU A 79 -0.30 9.14 7.90
C LEU A 79 -0.08 8.23 9.12
N CYS A 80 -0.73 7.06 9.10
CA CYS A 80 -0.52 6.05 10.13
C CYS A 80 -0.68 4.64 9.56
N ILE A 81 -0.04 3.67 10.24
CA ILE A 81 -0.21 2.25 9.97
C ILE A 81 -1.18 1.69 11.00
N THR A 82 -2.23 1.02 10.52
CA THR A 82 -3.29 0.46 11.36
C THR A 82 -3.95 -0.75 10.68
N ASP A 83 -4.95 -1.33 11.35
CA ASP A 83 -5.83 -2.32 10.73
C ASP A 83 -6.87 -1.64 9.83
N LEU A 84 -7.16 -2.25 8.68
CA LEU A 84 -8.14 -1.74 7.71
C LEU A 84 -9.52 -1.48 8.34
N SER A 85 -9.92 -2.28 9.34
CA SER A 85 -11.20 -2.13 10.05
C SER A 85 -11.32 -0.81 10.81
N LYS A 86 -10.19 -0.21 11.20
CA LYS A 86 -10.12 1.05 11.98
C LYS A 86 -10.03 2.30 11.09
N THR A 87 -9.97 2.14 9.76
CA THR A 87 -9.79 3.27 8.84
C THR A 87 -11.04 4.11 8.70
N VAL A 88 -10.88 5.43 8.59
CA VAL A 88 -11.92 6.43 8.37
C VAL A 88 -11.53 7.39 7.24
N ASN A 89 -12.48 8.12 6.66
CA ASN A 89 -12.24 9.20 5.67
C ASN A 89 -11.41 8.80 4.44
N CYS A 90 -11.38 7.51 4.09
CA CYS A 90 -10.69 7.01 2.91
C CYS A 90 -11.65 6.17 2.06
N SER A 91 -11.95 6.63 0.85
CA SER A 91 -12.87 5.95 -0.07
C SER A 91 -12.36 4.59 -0.50
N LEU A 92 -11.05 4.48 -0.81
CA LEU A 92 -10.42 3.21 -1.17
C LEU A 92 -10.49 2.21 -0.01
N ALA A 93 -10.13 2.63 1.21
CA ALA A 93 -10.21 1.76 2.39
C ALA A 93 -11.64 1.27 2.66
N ARG A 94 -12.64 2.11 2.40
CA ARG A 94 -14.05 1.71 2.53
C ARG A 94 -14.43 0.62 1.54
N VAL A 95 -14.00 0.73 0.29
CA VAL A 95 -14.22 -0.29 -0.74
C VAL A 95 -13.50 -1.58 -0.37
N MET A 96 -12.20 -1.49 -0.07
CA MET A 96 -11.37 -2.63 0.30
C MET A 96 -11.94 -3.39 1.50
N ARG A 97 -12.39 -2.67 2.53
CA ARG A 97 -12.98 -3.27 3.74
C ARG A 97 -14.26 -4.05 3.44
N LYS A 98 -15.12 -3.54 2.55
CA LYS A 98 -16.32 -4.24 2.12
C LYS A 98 -15.96 -5.51 1.36
N GLU A 99 -15.18 -5.38 0.31
CA GLU A 99 -14.79 -6.46 -0.59
C GLU A 99 -14.02 -7.58 0.12
N LEU A 100 -13.06 -7.23 0.98
CA LEU A 100 -12.27 -8.22 1.72
C LEU A 100 -13.10 -8.95 2.78
N ARG A 101 -14.08 -8.26 3.41
CA ARG A 101 -15.00 -8.91 4.34
C ARG A 101 -15.85 -9.99 3.65
N GLU A 102 -16.33 -9.72 2.45
CA GLU A 102 -17.09 -10.68 1.64
C GLU A 102 -16.24 -11.92 1.27
N ARG A 103 -14.90 -11.75 1.21
CA ARG A 103 -13.90 -12.80 0.96
C ARG A 103 -13.36 -13.46 2.24
N GLY A 104 -13.93 -13.14 3.40
CA GLY A 104 -13.52 -13.72 4.68
C GLY A 104 -12.27 -13.11 5.32
N ILE A 105 -11.66 -12.10 4.69
CA ILE A 105 -10.47 -11.41 5.20
C ILE A 105 -10.93 -10.23 6.07
N LYS A 106 -10.78 -10.37 7.38
CA LYS A 106 -11.26 -9.39 8.37
C LYS A 106 -10.17 -8.40 8.80
N HIS A 107 -8.93 -8.80 8.71
CA HIS A 107 -7.77 -8.04 9.19
C HIS A 107 -6.77 -7.83 8.06
N LEU A 108 -6.31 -6.60 7.90
CA LEU A 108 -5.26 -6.24 6.96
C LEU A 108 -4.52 -5.02 7.51
N ARG A 109 -3.19 -5.11 7.61
CA ARG A 109 -2.36 -3.94 7.93
C ARG A 109 -2.33 -3.00 6.73
N VAL A 110 -2.58 -1.73 6.99
CA VAL A 110 -2.62 -0.70 5.95
C VAL A 110 -1.92 0.58 6.40
N VAL A 111 -1.29 1.28 5.45
CA VAL A 111 -0.93 2.69 5.61
C VAL A 111 -2.05 3.55 5.00
N TYR A 112 -2.51 4.55 5.75
CA TYR A 112 -3.53 5.47 5.28
C TYR A 112 -3.46 6.82 6.02
N SER A 113 -4.22 7.81 5.55
CA SER A 113 -4.44 9.07 6.26
C SER A 113 -5.92 9.22 6.63
N PRO A 114 -6.25 9.51 7.89
CA PRO A 114 -7.62 9.85 8.32
C PRO A 114 -8.04 11.27 7.93
N GLU A 115 -7.16 12.05 7.32
CA GLU A 115 -7.46 13.39 6.84
C GLU A 115 -8.70 13.40 5.95
N LEU A 116 -9.56 14.40 6.09
CA LEU A 116 -10.66 14.62 5.15
C LEU A 116 -10.08 14.98 3.77
N PRO A 117 -10.54 14.32 2.68
CA PRO A 117 -10.04 14.63 1.36
C PRO A 117 -10.31 16.10 0.98
N ALA A 118 -9.28 16.81 0.54
CA ALA A 118 -9.45 18.11 -0.10
C ALA A 118 -10.33 17.97 -1.34
N LYS A 119 -11.05 19.03 -1.69
CA LYS A 119 -11.85 19.12 -2.91
C LYS A 119 -11.11 20.06 -3.87
N PRO A 120 -10.14 19.55 -4.66
CA PRO A 120 -9.48 20.40 -5.64
C PRO A 120 -10.48 20.85 -6.72
N GLU A 121 -10.28 22.03 -7.27
CA GLU A 121 -10.96 22.41 -8.50
C GLU A 121 -10.56 21.45 -9.61
N ALA A 122 -11.53 20.93 -10.33
CA ALA A 122 -11.28 20.06 -11.46
C ALA A 122 -10.72 20.91 -12.62
N LEU A 123 -9.44 20.75 -12.94
CA LEU A 123 -8.81 21.38 -14.11
C LEU A 123 -9.19 20.69 -15.41
N GLU A 124 -9.56 19.42 -15.33
CA GLU A 124 -9.93 18.58 -16.49
C GLU A 124 -11.11 17.68 -16.14
N ALA A 125 -11.88 17.31 -17.16
CA ALA A 125 -12.94 16.33 -17.01
C ALA A 125 -12.34 14.96 -16.66
N PRO A 126 -12.96 14.21 -15.73
CA PRO A 126 -12.48 12.89 -15.39
C PRO A 126 -12.60 11.94 -16.60
N PRO A 127 -11.64 11.01 -16.76
CA PRO A 127 -11.71 9.98 -17.80
C PRO A 127 -13.01 9.15 -17.70
N PRO A 128 -13.46 8.55 -18.81
CA PRO A 128 -14.64 7.69 -18.81
C PRO A 128 -14.58 6.62 -17.71
N GLY A 129 -15.65 6.49 -16.93
CA GLY A 129 -15.76 5.54 -15.83
C GLY A 129 -15.18 6.01 -14.49
N ARG A 130 -14.56 7.20 -14.40
CA ARG A 130 -14.12 7.82 -13.15
C ARG A 130 -14.99 9.02 -12.78
N ARG A 131 -15.28 9.19 -11.48
CA ARG A 131 -16.07 10.33 -10.98
C ARG A 131 -15.23 11.60 -10.78
N SER A 132 -13.93 11.46 -10.60
CA SER A 132 -12.98 12.56 -10.40
C SER A 132 -11.56 12.07 -10.70
N VAL A 133 -10.67 13.02 -10.97
CA VAL A 133 -9.22 12.80 -10.98
C VAL A 133 -8.69 13.20 -9.61
N PRO A 134 -8.15 12.28 -8.79
CA PRO A 134 -7.56 12.66 -7.52
C PRO A 134 -6.29 13.50 -7.76
N ALA A 135 -6.19 14.62 -7.08
CA ALA A 135 -4.92 15.35 -7.02
C ALA A 135 -3.96 14.64 -6.05
N SER A 136 -2.68 14.65 -6.37
CA SER A 136 -1.65 14.06 -5.51
C SER A 136 -0.49 15.02 -5.31
N LEU A 137 -0.07 15.16 -4.06
CA LEU A 137 1.10 15.94 -3.68
C LEU A 137 2.25 14.98 -3.42
N VAL A 138 3.41 15.23 -4.03
CA VAL A 138 4.55 14.31 -4.03
C VAL A 138 5.00 13.84 -2.64
N TRP A 139 4.87 14.68 -1.62
CA TRP A 139 5.31 14.34 -0.27
C TRP A 139 4.37 13.38 0.46
N VAL A 140 3.08 13.37 0.20
CA VAL A 140 2.15 12.47 0.92
C VAL A 140 2.38 11.01 0.53
N PRO A 141 2.33 10.61 -0.75
CA PRO A 141 2.66 9.23 -1.13
C PRO A 141 4.13 8.88 -0.86
N GLY A 142 5.06 9.85 -0.96
CA GLY A 142 6.47 9.63 -0.62
C GLY A 142 6.65 9.24 0.84
N CYS A 143 6.06 9.99 1.77
CA CYS A 143 6.08 9.66 3.20
C CYS A 143 5.38 8.33 3.50
N ALA A 144 4.25 8.04 2.85
CA ALA A 144 3.60 6.75 3.00
C ALA A 144 4.52 5.59 2.61
N GLY A 145 5.24 5.71 1.48
CA GLY A 145 6.22 4.71 1.05
C GLY A 145 7.36 4.52 2.04
N LEU A 146 7.92 5.62 2.58
CA LEU A 146 8.97 5.56 3.61
C LEU A 146 8.48 4.91 4.90
N MET A 147 7.26 5.22 5.34
CA MET A 147 6.65 4.58 6.52
C MET A 147 6.47 3.07 6.31
N MET A 148 6.00 2.66 5.13
CA MET A 148 5.85 1.24 4.79
C MET A 148 7.20 0.52 4.79
N ALA A 149 8.21 1.10 4.16
CA ALA A 149 9.55 0.54 4.10
C ALA A 149 10.15 0.38 5.51
N GLY A 150 10.08 1.43 6.33
CA GLY A 150 10.59 1.40 7.69
C GLY A 150 9.89 0.35 8.56
N ASP A 151 8.57 0.25 8.48
CA ASP A 151 7.80 -0.72 9.25
C ASP A 151 8.12 -2.18 8.86
N VAL A 152 8.25 -2.44 7.56
CA VAL A 152 8.61 -3.78 7.06
C VAL A 152 10.04 -4.16 7.42
N ILE A 153 11.00 -3.25 7.26
CA ILE A 153 12.41 -3.47 7.62
C ILE A 153 12.52 -3.81 9.11
N LEU A 154 11.88 -3.03 9.98
CA LEU A 154 11.90 -3.28 11.42
C LEU A 154 11.23 -4.61 11.78
N THR A 155 10.13 -4.95 11.12
CA THR A 155 9.45 -6.24 11.30
C THR A 155 10.35 -7.41 10.91
N LEU A 156 11.00 -7.35 9.75
CA LEU A 156 11.90 -8.40 9.27
C LEU A 156 13.19 -8.50 10.09
N ALA A 157 13.66 -7.39 10.66
CA ALA A 157 14.79 -7.36 11.56
C ALA A 157 14.48 -7.89 12.99
N GLY A 158 13.21 -8.24 13.26
CA GLY A 158 12.79 -8.67 14.59
C GLY A 158 12.81 -7.55 15.65
N TYR A 159 12.80 -6.29 15.20
CA TYR A 159 12.76 -5.15 16.11
C TYR A 159 11.35 -4.99 16.68
N GLU A 160 11.16 -5.36 17.93
CA GLU A 160 9.92 -5.08 18.66
C GLU A 160 9.87 -3.58 19.00
N LYS A 161 8.87 -2.86 18.46
CA LYS A 161 8.56 -1.53 18.97
C LYS A 161 8.11 -1.71 20.41
N GLU A 162 8.83 -1.10 21.36
CA GLU A 162 8.33 -0.97 22.73
C GLU A 162 6.91 -0.42 22.63
N LYS A 163 5.95 -1.16 23.19
CA LYS A 163 4.58 -0.65 23.30
C LYS A 163 4.69 0.61 24.14
N GLU A 164 4.42 1.77 23.54
CA GLU A 164 4.27 3.00 24.30
C GLU A 164 3.31 2.69 25.45
N GLY A 165 3.90 2.60 26.64
CA GLY A 165 3.19 2.26 27.85
C GLY A 165 2.11 3.31 28.06
N GLY A 166 0.86 2.88 28.17
CA GLY A 166 -0.23 3.74 28.52
C GLY A 166 0.13 4.50 29.78
N SER A 167 0.31 5.80 29.64
CA SER A 167 0.26 6.71 30.79
C SER A 167 -1.20 6.80 31.20
N GLN A 168 -1.40 6.46 32.43
CA GLN A 168 -2.66 6.57 33.20
C GLN A 168 -3.22 7.99 33.16
#